data_6664aaa076e57795a54136f5aac30816
#
_entry.id   6664aaa076e57795a54136f5aac30816
#
_cell.length_a   1.000
_cell.length_b   1.000
_cell.length_c   1.000
_cell.angle_alpha   90.00
_cell.angle_beta   90.00
_cell.angle_gamma   90.00
#
_symmetry.space_group_name_H-M   'P 1'
#
loop_
_entity.id
_entity.type
_entity.pdbx_description
1 polymer ?
#
loop_
_entity_poly.entity_id
_entity_poly.type
_entity_poly.pdbx_seq_one_letter_code
_entity_poly.pdbx_strand_id
1 'polypeptide(L)'
;MSGLRVIKAGPLSLLQDGGRHGWQHLGVSPSGPMDRHAAAWANRLLENAPTAPLLEIALGGVELESLGDTWLALCGAELPIQLDGVARPNWSRFRVHAGQRLRLGFARSGQRAYLAIAGGFRVEPVLGSVACQAREGLGGLDGRGARLADGDLLPGGGGQFARGASVPWPWQPDYRAERPLRVMLGGDAALFTPSDVQAFFAQPWQLSPQSDRMGARLKGEPLSPPKRQWSLGVVRGTVQVPPDGQPIILQADHQTMGGYPILGWLHPRDCDRLAQCSAHQTLRFEPVDIPTAQADLRQFRRFFEPAK
;
A
#
# COMPACT_ATOMS: atom_id res chain seq x y z
N MET A 1 -28.02 -1.06 11.28
CA MET A 1 -26.94 -1.49 10.40
C MET A 1 -25.64 -0.96 11.02
N SER A 2 -24.64 -1.78 11.19
CA SER A 2 -23.29 -1.33 11.59
C SER A 2 -22.52 -0.89 10.35
N GLY A 3 -21.60 0.05 10.51
CA GLY A 3 -20.81 0.61 9.43
C GLY A 3 -20.33 2.01 9.77
N LEU A 4 -19.79 2.69 8.76
CA LEU A 4 -19.31 4.07 8.91
C LEU A 4 -19.98 4.97 7.85
N ARG A 5 -20.28 6.21 8.20
CA ARG A 5 -20.62 7.27 7.27
C ARG A 5 -19.39 8.15 7.05
N VAL A 6 -19.09 8.47 5.82
CA VAL A 6 -18.02 9.40 5.47
C VAL A 6 -18.56 10.82 5.64
N ILE A 7 -18.05 11.55 6.63
CA ILE A 7 -18.36 12.98 6.82
C ILE A 7 -17.42 13.82 5.97
N LYS A 8 -16.14 13.42 5.91
CA LYS A 8 -15.12 14.02 5.06
C LYS A 8 -14.18 12.93 4.55
N ALA A 9 -14.09 12.80 3.23
CA ALA A 9 -13.34 11.72 2.59
C ALA A 9 -11.81 11.94 2.57
N GLY A 10 -11.34 13.16 2.84
CA GLY A 10 -9.93 13.51 2.70
C GLY A 10 -9.48 13.61 1.22
N PRO A 11 -8.18 13.80 0.97
CA PRO A 11 -7.66 13.94 -0.39
C PRO A 11 -7.85 12.70 -1.26
N LEU A 12 -7.60 11.52 -0.69
CA LEU A 12 -7.75 10.23 -1.37
C LEU A 12 -7.97 9.10 -0.36
N SER A 13 -9.16 8.54 -0.36
CA SER A 13 -9.53 7.36 0.42
C SER A 13 -10.12 6.30 -0.49
N LEU A 14 -9.56 5.09 -0.44
CA LEU A 14 -9.89 3.99 -1.33
C LEU A 14 -10.22 2.73 -0.53
N LEU A 15 -11.23 1.99 -0.95
CA LEU A 15 -11.40 0.62 -0.50
C LEU A 15 -10.34 -0.27 -1.13
N GLN A 16 -9.68 -1.07 -0.32
CA GLN A 16 -8.68 -2.04 -0.74
C GLN A 16 -8.87 -3.36 0.00
N ASP A 17 -8.47 -4.46 -0.64
CA ASP A 17 -8.42 -5.81 -0.04
C ASP A 17 -7.14 -6.53 -0.49
N GLY A 18 -7.12 -7.85 -0.50
CA GLY A 18 -5.95 -8.62 -0.95
C GLY A 18 -5.52 -8.38 -2.40
N GLY A 19 -6.34 -7.70 -3.18
CA GLY A 19 -6.14 -7.44 -4.61
C GLY A 19 -6.81 -8.47 -5.53
N ARG A 20 -6.94 -8.10 -6.79
CA ARG A 20 -7.64 -8.81 -7.87
C ARG A 20 -6.68 -9.72 -8.62
N HIS A 21 -6.53 -10.95 -8.16
CA HIS A 21 -5.60 -11.92 -8.73
C HIS A 21 -6.26 -12.85 -9.75
N GLY A 22 -5.46 -13.40 -10.70
CA GLY A 22 -5.91 -14.35 -11.71
C GLY A 22 -6.36 -13.71 -13.03
N TRP A 23 -6.44 -12.37 -13.12
CA TRP A 23 -6.95 -11.67 -14.29
C TRP A 23 -5.86 -10.93 -15.09
N GLN A 24 -4.61 -11.04 -14.69
CA GLN A 24 -3.49 -10.34 -15.32
C GLN A 24 -3.30 -10.73 -16.80
N HIS A 25 -3.64 -11.95 -17.17
CA HIS A 25 -3.60 -12.43 -18.56
C HIS A 25 -4.61 -11.72 -19.49
N LEU A 26 -5.63 -11.07 -18.91
CA LEU A 26 -6.58 -10.19 -19.61
C LEU A 26 -6.22 -8.70 -19.50
N GLY A 27 -5.05 -8.38 -18.97
CA GLY A 27 -4.60 -7.00 -18.80
C GLY A 27 -5.08 -6.30 -17.54
N VAL A 28 -5.80 -7.00 -16.65
CA VAL A 28 -6.37 -6.41 -15.42
C VAL A 28 -5.33 -6.34 -14.30
N SER A 29 -5.12 -5.13 -13.76
CA SER A 29 -4.21 -4.89 -12.66
C SER A 29 -4.68 -5.58 -11.36
N PRO A 30 -3.77 -6.17 -10.56
CA PRO A 30 -4.13 -6.74 -9.26
C PRO A 30 -4.61 -5.70 -8.25
N SER A 31 -4.06 -4.50 -8.24
CA SER A 31 -4.32 -3.48 -7.23
C SER A 31 -4.03 -3.96 -5.78
N GLY A 32 -4.81 -3.51 -4.78
CA GLY A 32 -4.61 -3.84 -3.37
C GLY A 32 -3.82 -2.77 -2.61
N PRO A 33 -3.51 -3.00 -1.32
CA PRO A 33 -2.85 -2.01 -0.47
C PRO A 33 -1.44 -1.67 -0.95
N MET A 34 -1.10 -0.39 -0.89
CA MET A 34 0.24 0.09 -1.18
C MET A 34 1.25 -0.30 -0.10
N ASP A 35 0.85 -0.32 1.18
CA ASP A 35 1.62 -0.87 2.31
C ASP A 35 0.87 -2.09 2.87
N ARG A 36 1.28 -3.27 2.41
CA ARG A 36 0.66 -4.56 2.80
C ARG A 36 0.92 -4.91 4.26
N HIS A 37 2.05 -4.46 4.81
CA HIS A 37 2.37 -4.69 6.23
C HIS A 37 1.39 -3.96 7.14
N ALA A 38 1.17 -2.68 6.91
CA ALA A 38 0.24 -1.89 7.71
C ALA A 38 -1.22 -2.37 7.55
N ALA A 39 -1.63 -2.73 6.32
CA ALA A 39 -2.95 -3.30 6.04
C ALA A 39 -3.16 -4.64 6.76
N ALA A 40 -2.17 -5.53 6.72
CA ALA A 40 -2.24 -6.83 7.40
C ALA A 40 -2.35 -6.67 8.93
N TRP A 41 -1.62 -5.72 9.53
CA TRP A 41 -1.74 -5.44 10.95
C TRP A 41 -3.09 -4.84 11.34
N ALA A 42 -3.65 -3.93 10.55
CA ALA A 42 -4.98 -3.38 10.81
C ALA A 42 -6.03 -4.50 10.87
N ASN A 43 -6.00 -5.41 9.90
CA ASN A 43 -6.89 -6.57 9.88
C ASN A 43 -6.60 -7.54 11.04
N ARG A 44 -5.32 -7.84 11.32
CA ARG A 44 -4.93 -8.76 12.41
C ARG A 44 -5.37 -8.27 13.78
N LEU A 45 -5.28 -6.97 14.06
CA LEU A 45 -5.77 -6.39 15.31
C LEU A 45 -7.27 -6.67 15.55
N LEU A 46 -8.03 -6.82 14.50
CA LEU A 46 -9.48 -7.10 14.54
C LEU A 46 -9.83 -8.58 14.25
N GLU A 47 -8.81 -9.44 14.20
CA GLU A 47 -8.98 -10.87 13.89
C GLU A 47 -9.72 -11.11 12.55
N ASN A 48 -9.67 -10.13 11.66
CA ASN A 48 -10.13 -10.26 10.29
C ASN A 48 -9.17 -11.13 9.47
N ALA A 49 -9.66 -11.69 8.35
CA ALA A 49 -8.78 -12.28 7.35
C ALA A 49 -7.74 -11.25 6.89
N PRO A 50 -6.47 -11.63 6.61
CA PRO A 50 -5.42 -10.68 6.21
C PRO A 50 -5.76 -9.85 4.97
N THR A 51 -6.64 -10.39 4.12
CA THR A 51 -7.11 -9.78 2.88
C THR A 51 -8.51 -9.17 2.99
N ALA A 52 -9.06 -9.04 4.21
CA ALA A 52 -10.39 -8.43 4.38
C ALA A 52 -10.40 -6.96 3.90
N PRO A 53 -11.53 -6.50 3.33
CA PRO A 53 -11.69 -5.13 2.89
C PRO A 53 -11.43 -4.10 4.01
N LEU A 54 -10.62 -3.08 3.68
CA LEU A 54 -10.26 -1.97 4.54
C LEU A 54 -10.15 -0.66 3.75
N LEU A 55 -10.00 0.47 4.43
CA LEU A 55 -9.72 1.75 3.79
C LEU A 55 -8.22 2.01 3.76
N GLU A 56 -7.68 2.31 2.58
CA GLU A 56 -6.40 2.98 2.40
C GLU A 56 -6.65 4.49 2.34
N ILE A 57 -6.05 5.24 3.26
CA ILE A 57 -6.22 6.68 3.41
C ILE A 57 -4.88 7.36 3.12
N ALA A 58 -4.78 8.08 2.01
CA ALA A 58 -3.59 8.84 1.68
C ALA A 58 -3.62 10.21 2.37
N LEU A 59 -2.51 10.57 3.01
CA LEU A 59 -2.25 11.84 3.70
C LEU A 59 -3.13 12.12 4.93
N GLY A 60 -4.30 11.51 5.08
CA GLY A 60 -5.24 11.78 6.18
C GLY A 60 -6.33 12.79 5.85
N GLY A 61 -6.76 13.60 6.82
CA GLY A 61 -7.82 14.60 6.65
C GLY A 61 -9.22 14.00 6.53
N VAL A 62 -9.44 12.81 7.10
CA VAL A 62 -10.70 12.06 7.03
C VAL A 62 -11.52 12.23 8.30
N GLU A 63 -12.84 12.34 8.16
CA GLU A 63 -13.79 12.30 9.28
C GLU A 63 -14.88 11.27 8.98
N LEU A 64 -15.13 10.37 9.94
CA LEU A 64 -16.11 9.28 9.84
C LEU A 64 -17.03 9.30 11.04
N GLU A 65 -18.30 8.96 10.83
CA GLU A 65 -19.28 8.74 11.90
C GLU A 65 -19.64 7.25 11.99
N SER A 66 -19.65 6.70 13.18
CA SER A 66 -20.06 5.30 13.38
C SER A 66 -21.57 5.16 13.36
N LEU A 67 -22.09 4.27 12.54
CA LEU A 67 -23.53 3.98 12.44
C LEU A 67 -24.01 2.95 13.45
N GLY A 68 -23.12 2.34 14.22
CA GLY A 68 -23.40 1.36 15.23
C GLY A 68 -22.18 1.06 16.09
N ASP A 69 -22.36 0.31 17.18
CA ASP A 69 -21.25 -0.13 18.02
C ASP A 69 -20.35 -1.08 17.24
N THR A 70 -19.04 -0.80 17.21
CA THR A 70 -18.05 -1.59 16.48
C THR A 70 -16.65 -1.40 17.05
N TRP A 71 -15.69 -2.07 16.44
CA TRP A 71 -14.27 -1.89 16.69
C TRP A 71 -13.55 -1.48 15.42
N LEU A 72 -12.65 -0.54 15.55
CA LEU A 72 -11.80 -0.06 14.47
C LEU A 72 -10.33 -0.30 14.81
N ALA A 73 -9.51 -0.50 13.80
CA ALA A 73 -8.06 -0.52 13.93
C ALA A 73 -7.42 0.38 12.87
N LEU A 74 -6.42 1.17 13.29
CA LEU A 74 -5.66 2.02 12.38
C LEU A 74 -4.17 1.70 12.48
N CYS A 75 -3.55 1.42 11.33
CA CYS A 75 -2.11 1.18 11.17
C CYS A 75 -1.58 1.99 9.98
N GLY A 76 -0.24 2.09 9.84
CA GLY A 76 0.40 2.83 8.76
C GLY A 76 0.90 4.20 9.21
N ALA A 77 0.75 5.21 8.36
CA ALA A 77 1.23 6.57 8.61
C ALA A 77 0.79 7.10 9.98
N GLU A 78 1.68 7.86 10.62
CA GLU A 78 1.41 8.53 11.89
C GLU A 78 0.43 9.68 11.70
N LEU A 79 -0.84 9.46 12.05
CA LEU A 79 -1.91 10.46 11.99
C LEU A 79 -2.30 10.90 13.42
N PRO A 80 -2.66 12.18 13.64
CA PRO A 80 -3.45 12.54 14.80
C PRO A 80 -4.83 11.88 14.74
N ILE A 81 -5.14 10.99 15.69
CA ILE A 81 -6.41 10.25 15.75
C ILE A 81 -7.22 10.77 16.93
N GLN A 82 -8.47 11.17 16.70
CA GLN A 82 -9.40 11.61 17.73
C GLN A 82 -10.75 10.92 17.56
N LEU A 83 -11.28 10.37 18.65
CA LEU A 83 -12.64 9.86 18.75
C LEU A 83 -13.41 10.77 19.71
N ASP A 84 -14.36 11.56 19.18
CA ASP A 84 -15.08 12.62 19.91
C ASP A 84 -14.13 13.54 20.69
N GLY A 85 -13.02 13.96 20.06
CA GLY A 85 -12.01 14.82 20.67
C GLY A 85 -11.00 14.10 21.58
N VAL A 86 -11.22 12.82 21.92
CA VAL A 86 -10.30 12.04 22.74
C VAL A 86 -9.25 11.35 21.86
N ALA A 87 -7.97 11.62 22.11
CA ALA A 87 -6.88 11.04 21.35
C ALA A 87 -6.87 9.50 21.41
N ARG A 88 -6.52 8.87 20.30
CA ARG A 88 -6.30 7.42 20.17
C ARG A 88 -4.90 7.16 19.64
N PRO A 89 -4.24 6.07 20.08
CA PRO A 89 -2.92 5.73 19.57
C PRO A 89 -3.00 5.18 18.12
N ASN A 90 -1.98 5.46 17.32
CA ASN A 90 -1.74 4.76 16.07
C ASN A 90 -1.38 3.30 16.33
N TRP A 91 -1.46 2.44 15.34
CA TRP A 91 -1.14 1.02 15.41
C TRP A 91 -1.92 0.28 16.50
N SER A 92 -3.22 0.62 16.65
CA SER A 92 -4.08 0.08 17.69
C SER A 92 -5.50 -0.21 17.21
N ARG A 93 -6.20 -1.06 17.98
CA ARG A 93 -7.66 -1.19 17.90
C ARG A 93 -8.33 -0.51 19.08
N PHE A 94 -9.50 0.06 18.83
CA PHE A 94 -10.33 0.73 19.84
C PHE A 94 -11.81 0.57 19.53
N ARG A 95 -12.63 0.60 20.58
CA ARG A 95 -14.08 0.56 20.46
C ARG A 95 -14.63 1.90 20.02
N VAL A 96 -15.68 1.84 19.20
CA VAL A 96 -16.43 3.01 18.73
C VAL A 96 -17.91 2.71 18.92
N HIS A 97 -18.66 3.69 19.48
CA HIS A 97 -20.09 3.59 19.69
C HIS A 97 -20.86 4.30 18.58
N ALA A 98 -22.15 3.91 18.42
CA ALA A 98 -23.04 4.57 17.48
C ALA A 98 -23.06 6.09 17.69
N GLY A 99 -22.97 6.85 16.59
CA GLY A 99 -22.95 8.31 16.58
C GLY A 99 -21.59 8.95 16.87
N GLN A 100 -20.59 8.19 17.36
CA GLN A 100 -19.26 8.75 17.61
C GLN A 100 -18.55 9.11 16.31
N ARG A 101 -17.76 10.19 16.40
CA ARG A 101 -16.99 10.73 15.26
C ARG A 101 -15.51 10.46 15.41
N LEU A 102 -14.94 9.77 14.43
CA LEU A 102 -13.51 9.54 14.25
C LEU A 102 -12.93 10.59 13.31
N ARG A 103 -11.98 11.38 13.82
CA ARG A 103 -11.21 12.35 13.02
C ARG A 103 -9.77 11.87 12.88
N LEU A 104 -9.31 11.82 11.65
CA LEU A 104 -7.94 11.51 11.26
C LEU A 104 -7.31 12.76 10.68
N GLY A 105 -6.37 13.36 11.40
CA GLY A 105 -5.62 14.52 10.94
C GLY A 105 -4.67 14.18 9.80
N PHE A 106 -3.90 15.15 9.33
CA PHE A 106 -2.88 14.91 8.30
C PHE A 106 -1.65 14.22 8.87
N ALA A 107 -1.01 13.39 8.02
CA ALA A 107 0.13 12.57 8.38
C ALA A 107 1.34 13.43 8.81
N ARG A 108 1.97 13.03 9.92
CA ARG A 108 3.24 13.58 10.43
C ARG A 108 4.44 12.78 9.95
N SER A 109 4.23 11.50 9.64
CA SER A 109 5.23 10.57 9.12
C SER A 109 4.53 9.46 8.36
N GLY A 110 5.10 9.02 7.23
CA GLY A 110 4.44 8.15 6.28
C GLY A 110 3.42 8.89 5.42
N GLN A 111 2.82 8.19 4.46
CA GLN A 111 1.88 8.77 3.49
C GLN A 111 0.51 8.11 3.51
N ARG A 112 0.42 6.86 3.98
CA ARG A 112 -0.80 6.03 3.90
C ARG A 112 -1.11 5.37 5.21
N ALA A 113 -2.35 5.54 5.68
CA ALA A 113 -2.91 4.83 6.82
C ALA A 113 -3.98 3.84 6.33
N TYR A 114 -4.18 2.80 7.12
CA TYR A 114 -5.11 1.71 6.83
C TYR A 114 -6.09 1.58 7.98
N LEU A 115 -7.37 1.82 7.69
CA LEU A 115 -8.45 1.69 8.66
C LEU A 115 -9.25 0.42 8.35
N ALA A 116 -9.21 -0.51 9.29
CA ALA A 116 -10.06 -1.71 9.27
C ALA A 116 -11.23 -1.56 10.25
N ILE A 117 -12.34 -2.24 9.94
CA ILE A 117 -13.50 -2.42 10.83
C ILE A 117 -13.61 -3.90 11.20
N ALA A 118 -14.05 -4.21 12.40
CA ALA A 118 -14.25 -5.59 12.83
C ALA A 118 -15.22 -6.33 11.90
N GLY A 119 -14.83 -7.50 11.40
CA GLY A 119 -15.57 -8.28 10.40
C GLY A 119 -15.45 -7.78 8.96
N GLY A 120 -14.60 -6.75 8.71
CA GLY A 120 -14.36 -6.15 7.39
C GLY A 120 -15.51 -5.28 6.86
N PHE A 121 -15.25 -4.51 5.83
CA PHE A 121 -16.30 -3.81 5.08
C PHE A 121 -17.02 -4.79 4.15
N ARG A 122 -18.34 -4.64 4.01
CA ARG A 122 -19.20 -5.49 3.20
C ARG A 122 -19.56 -4.75 1.92
N VAL A 123 -18.74 -4.97 0.90
CA VAL A 123 -18.90 -4.36 -0.43
C VAL A 123 -18.87 -5.47 -1.46
N GLU A 124 -19.67 -5.33 -2.51
CA GLU A 124 -19.76 -6.31 -3.59
C GLU A 124 -18.45 -6.34 -4.38
N PRO A 125 -17.79 -7.50 -4.51
CA PRO A 125 -16.54 -7.61 -5.22
C PRO A 125 -16.74 -7.58 -6.75
N VAL A 126 -15.80 -6.93 -7.46
CA VAL A 126 -15.71 -6.96 -8.91
C VAL A 126 -14.51 -7.82 -9.30
N LEU A 127 -14.74 -8.88 -10.08
CA LEU A 127 -13.72 -9.88 -10.42
C LEU A 127 -13.03 -10.48 -9.17
N GLY A 128 -13.82 -10.72 -8.12
CA GLY A 128 -13.36 -11.33 -6.87
C GLY A 128 -12.62 -10.40 -5.90
N SER A 129 -12.63 -9.08 -6.10
CA SER A 129 -11.96 -8.11 -5.22
C SER A 129 -12.72 -6.79 -5.17
N VAL A 130 -12.69 -6.13 -3.99
CA VAL A 130 -13.18 -4.76 -3.81
C VAL A 130 -12.09 -3.72 -4.05
N ALA A 131 -10.84 -4.14 -4.30
CA ALA A 131 -9.74 -3.20 -4.50
C ALA A 131 -10.07 -2.17 -5.58
N CYS A 132 -10.08 -0.92 -5.17
CA CYS A 132 -10.35 0.22 -6.04
C CYS A 132 -9.18 0.43 -6.99
N GLN A 133 -9.45 0.37 -8.29
CA GLN A 133 -8.54 0.66 -9.38
C GLN A 133 -9.17 1.71 -10.30
N ALA A 134 -8.87 2.97 -10.01
CA ALA A 134 -9.57 4.10 -10.64
C ALA A 134 -9.37 4.18 -12.16
N ARG A 135 -8.17 3.82 -12.65
CA ARG A 135 -7.84 3.88 -14.07
C ARG A 135 -8.62 2.86 -14.91
N GLU A 136 -8.84 1.66 -14.36
CA GLU A 136 -9.56 0.59 -15.03
C GLU A 136 -11.06 0.61 -14.72
N GLY A 137 -11.50 1.50 -13.81
CA GLY A 137 -12.89 1.61 -13.41
C GLY A 137 -13.39 0.37 -12.66
N LEU A 138 -12.58 -0.23 -11.78
CA LEU A 138 -12.88 -1.49 -11.10
C LEU A 138 -12.84 -1.34 -9.58
N GLY A 139 -13.73 -2.06 -8.89
CA GLY A 139 -13.80 -2.11 -7.43
C GLY A 139 -14.24 -0.79 -6.80
N GLY A 140 -13.85 -0.53 -5.55
CA GLY A 140 -14.36 0.58 -4.77
C GLY A 140 -15.79 0.32 -4.26
N LEU A 141 -16.40 1.33 -3.64
CA LEU A 141 -17.74 1.23 -3.06
C LEU A 141 -18.84 1.03 -4.12
N ASP A 142 -18.66 1.64 -5.29
CA ASP A 142 -19.61 1.63 -6.40
C ASP A 142 -19.33 0.54 -7.45
N GLY A 143 -18.25 -0.23 -7.28
CA GLY A 143 -17.78 -1.23 -8.24
C GLY A 143 -17.09 -0.65 -9.47
N ARG A 144 -16.99 0.69 -9.59
CA ARG A 144 -16.48 1.43 -10.76
C ARG A 144 -15.15 2.15 -10.53
N GLY A 145 -14.47 1.83 -9.44
CA GLY A 145 -13.16 2.39 -9.14
C GLY A 145 -13.20 3.81 -8.58
N ALA A 146 -14.33 4.27 -8.07
CA ALA A 146 -14.41 5.58 -7.47
C ALA A 146 -13.73 5.63 -6.10
N ARG A 147 -13.04 6.74 -5.83
CA ARG A 147 -12.63 7.09 -4.47
C ARG A 147 -13.84 7.39 -3.61
N LEU A 148 -13.70 7.30 -2.29
CA LEU A 148 -14.77 7.72 -1.38
C LEU A 148 -15.08 9.21 -1.52
N ALA A 149 -16.35 9.54 -1.32
CA ALA A 149 -16.88 10.88 -1.28
C ALA A 149 -17.58 11.16 0.05
N ASP A 150 -17.76 12.45 0.36
CA ASP A 150 -18.55 12.88 1.51
C ASP A 150 -19.99 12.38 1.37
N GLY A 151 -20.52 11.81 2.44
CA GLY A 151 -21.85 11.21 2.47
C GLY A 151 -21.89 9.70 2.22
N ASP A 152 -20.83 9.09 1.70
CA ASP A 152 -20.76 7.65 1.45
C ASP A 152 -21.05 6.83 2.71
N LEU A 153 -21.76 5.71 2.51
CA LEU A 153 -22.03 4.72 3.55
C LEU A 153 -21.17 3.48 3.33
N LEU A 154 -20.38 3.13 4.32
CA LEU A 154 -19.50 1.98 4.33
C LEU A 154 -20.12 0.88 5.21
N PRO A 155 -20.89 -0.05 4.65
CA PRO A 155 -21.46 -1.14 5.42
C PRO A 155 -20.37 -2.06 5.94
N GLY A 156 -20.47 -2.47 7.20
CA GLY A 156 -19.47 -3.33 7.81
C GLY A 156 -19.71 -3.45 9.30
N GLY A 157 -18.77 -4.08 9.95
CA GLY A 157 -18.83 -4.28 11.39
C GLY A 157 -19.38 -5.63 11.79
N GLY A 158 -18.95 -6.03 12.93
CA GLY A 158 -19.16 -7.32 13.60
C GLY A 158 -18.05 -7.49 14.60
N GLY A 159 -18.00 -8.63 15.27
CA GLY A 159 -16.97 -8.93 16.25
C GLY A 159 -17.08 -8.09 17.53
N GLN A 160 -16.62 -8.69 18.63
CA GLN A 160 -16.54 -8.03 19.92
C GLN A 160 -15.20 -8.39 20.57
N PHE A 161 -14.57 -7.40 21.20
CA PHE A 161 -13.31 -7.58 21.92
C PHE A 161 -13.47 -7.07 23.34
N ALA A 162 -12.87 -7.74 24.30
CA ALA A 162 -12.94 -7.35 25.69
C ALA A 162 -12.20 -6.03 25.99
N ARG A 163 -11.14 -5.72 25.19
CA ARG A 163 -10.27 -4.56 25.40
C ARG A 163 -9.58 -4.11 24.12
N GLY A 164 -9.07 -2.87 24.13
CA GLY A 164 -8.14 -2.38 23.11
C GLY A 164 -6.84 -3.20 23.06
N ALA A 165 -6.14 -3.11 21.94
CA ALA A 165 -4.83 -3.70 21.76
C ALA A 165 -4.00 -2.83 20.81
N SER A 166 -2.69 -2.93 20.91
CA SER A 166 -1.74 -2.24 20.02
C SER A 166 -0.74 -3.23 19.42
N VAL A 167 -0.24 -2.90 18.25
CA VAL A 167 0.85 -3.64 17.61
C VAL A 167 2.10 -3.51 18.48
N PRO A 168 2.82 -4.59 18.79
CA PRO A 168 4.07 -4.51 19.53
C PRO A 168 5.09 -3.63 18.82
N TRP A 169 5.82 -2.81 19.58
CA TRP A 169 6.80 -1.84 19.07
C TRP A 169 7.74 -2.36 17.97
N PRO A 170 8.36 -3.55 18.08
CA PRO A 170 9.27 -4.04 17.04
C PRO A 170 8.64 -4.26 15.66
N TRP A 171 7.31 -4.29 15.60
CA TRP A 171 6.54 -4.49 14.36
C TRP A 171 5.99 -3.18 13.78
N GLN A 172 6.18 -2.06 14.47
CA GLN A 172 5.80 -0.73 13.97
C GLN A 172 6.97 -0.13 13.19
N PRO A 173 6.85 0.06 11.86
CA PRO A 173 7.92 0.64 11.07
C PRO A 173 8.17 2.11 11.47
N ASP A 174 9.44 2.49 11.56
CA ASP A 174 9.81 3.90 11.56
C ASP A 174 9.90 4.39 10.10
N TYR A 175 8.88 5.14 9.66
CA TYR A 175 8.82 5.69 8.31
C TYR A 175 9.75 6.91 8.10
N ARG A 176 10.39 7.43 9.15
CA ARG A 176 11.42 8.48 9.05
C ARG A 176 12.81 7.89 8.82
N ALA A 177 12.99 6.58 9.08
CA ALA A 177 14.29 5.93 8.96
C ALA A 177 14.76 5.88 7.50
N GLU A 178 15.87 6.53 7.23
CA GLU A 178 16.55 6.53 5.92
C GLU A 178 17.39 5.24 5.77
N ARG A 179 16.74 4.12 5.47
CA ARG A 179 17.42 2.85 5.19
C ARG A 179 17.36 2.58 3.68
N PRO A 180 18.43 2.06 3.06
CA PRO A 180 18.38 1.65 1.68
C PRO A 180 17.23 0.68 1.40
N LEU A 181 16.71 0.72 0.18
CA LEU A 181 15.68 -0.17 -0.33
C LEU A 181 16.38 -1.31 -1.09
N ARG A 182 16.04 -2.54 -0.81
CA ARG A 182 16.72 -3.73 -1.36
C ARG A 182 16.17 -4.09 -2.74
N VAL A 183 17.07 -4.27 -3.70
CA VAL A 183 16.73 -4.65 -5.07
C VAL A 183 17.43 -5.95 -5.45
N MET A 184 16.65 -6.91 -5.93
CA MET A 184 17.15 -8.11 -6.58
C MET A 184 17.41 -7.80 -8.05
N LEU A 185 18.66 -7.88 -8.48
CA LEU A 185 19.01 -7.75 -9.91
C LEU A 185 18.44 -8.91 -10.72
N GLY A 186 18.02 -8.63 -11.96
CA GLY A 186 17.44 -9.64 -12.84
C GLY A 186 16.74 -9.01 -14.03
N GLY A 187 15.92 -9.80 -14.72
CA GLY A 187 15.31 -9.33 -15.95
C GLY A 187 16.35 -9.02 -17.02
N ASP A 188 16.46 -7.77 -17.41
CA ASP A 188 17.43 -7.32 -18.43
C ASP A 188 18.73 -6.77 -17.80
N ALA A 189 18.99 -6.97 -16.51
CA ALA A 189 20.15 -6.42 -15.81
C ALA A 189 21.49 -6.74 -16.51
N ALA A 190 21.62 -7.94 -17.08
CA ALA A 190 22.79 -8.36 -17.82
C ALA A 190 23.00 -7.60 -19.15
N LEU A 191 22.00 -6.87 -19.64
CA LEU A 191 22.08 -6.03 -20.83
C LEU A 191 22.46 -4.58 -20.52
N PHE A 192 22.39 -4.16 -19.27
CA PHE A 192 22.93 -2.88 -18.82
C PHE A 192 24.44 -2.94 -18.70
N THR A 193 25.13 -1.82 -18.88
CA THR A 193 26.56 -1.78 -18.61
C THR A 193 26.84 -1.97 -17.11
N PRO A 194 28.00 -2.56 -16.72
CA PRO A 194 28.36 -2.64 -15.31
C PRO A 194 28.38 -1.28 -14.61
N SER A 195 28.76 -0.21 -15.32
CA SER A 195 28.73 1.16 -14.81
C SER A 195 27.31 1.67 -14.53
N ASP A 196 26.32 1.36 -15.38
CA ASP A 196 24.93 1.75 -15.13
C ASP A 196 24.34 1.01 -13.90
N VAL A 197 24.62 -0.29 -13.79
CA VAL A 197 24.20 -1.07 -12.61
C VAL A 197 24.84 -0.51 -11.34
N GLN A 198 26.13 -0.20 -11.37
CA GLN A 198 26.83 0.42 -10.24
C GLN A 198 26.25 1.80 -9.92
N ALA A 199 26.00 2.64 -10.93
CA ALA A 199 25.45 3.98 -10.77
C ALA A 199 24.06 3.94 -10.10
N PHE A 200 23.21 2.98 -10.45
CA PHE A 200 21.91 2.82 -9.82
C PHE A 200 22.00 2.67 -8.30
N PHE A 201 22.97 1.90 -7.79
CA PHE A 201 23.15 1.67 -6.36
C PHE A 201 23.99 2.76 -5.65
N ALA A 202 24.91 3.41 -6.38
CA ALA A 202 25.84 4.36 -5.77
C ALA A 202 25.24 5.73 -5.51
N GLN A 203 24.33 6.20 -6.39
CA GLN A 203 23.76 7.54 -6.29
C GLN A 203 22.49 7.60 -5.44
N PRO A 204 22.16 8.77 -4.88
CA PRO A 204 20.85 9.04 -4.33
C PRO A 204 19.82 9.28 -5.45
N TRP A 205 18.59 8.82 -5.23
CA TRP A 205 17.45 9.05 -6.12
C TRP A 205 16.39 9.88 -5.39
N GLN A 206 15.82 10.87 -6.05
CA GLN A 206 14.73 11.65 -5.48
C GLN A 206 13.39 11.08 -5.95
N LEU A 207 12.44 10.87 -5.02
CA LEU A 207 11.07 10.46 -5.36
C LEU A 207 10.32 11.63 -6.01
N SER A 208 9.87 11.44 -7.25
CA SER A 208 9.15 12.47 -8.00
C SER A 208 7.73 12.68 -7.44
N PRO A 209 7.21 13.93 -7.40
CA PRO A 209 5.81 14.21 -7.08
C PRO A 209 4.81 13.65 -8.10
N GLN A 210 5.27 13.21 -9.27
CA GLN A 210 4.46 12.53 -10.27
C GLN A 210 4.30 11.02 -9.99
N SER A 211 4.76 10.55 -8.83
CA SER A 211 4.58 9.18 -8.37
C SER A 211 3.14 8.96 -7.93
N ASP A 212 2.59 7.79 -8.28
CA ASP A 212 1.23 7.40 -7.97
C ASP A 212 1.13 5.91 -7.60
N ARG A 213 -0.08 5.36 -7.59
CA ARG A 213 -0.32 3.95 -7.34
C ARG A 213 0.13 3.02 -8.49
N MET A 214 0.42 3.56 -9.68
CA MET A 214 0.97 2.79 -10.81
C MET A 214 2.48 2.63 -10.71
N GLY A 215 3.20 3.70 -10.32
CA GLY A 215 4.65 3.68 -10.27
C GLY A 215 5.27 4.83 -9.50
N ALA A 216 6.29 4.50 -8.74
CA ALA A 216 7.18 5.48 -8.10
C ALA A 216 8.26 5.90 -9.11
N ARG A 217 8.23 7.15 -9.53
CA ARG A 217 9.17 7.73 -10.50
C ARG A 217 10.35 8.30 -9.75
N LEU A 218 11.55 7.95 -10.17
CA LEU A 218 12.79 8.42 -9.56
C LEU A 218 13.42 9.51 -10.43
N LYS A 219 14.13 10.41 -9.80
CA LYS A 219 14.93 11.48 -10.42
C LYS A 219 16.35 11.42 -9.91
N GLY A 220 17.33 11.39 -10.81
CA GLY A 220 18.75 11.35 -10.51
C GLY A 220 19.58 11.50 -11.79
N GLU A 221 20.89 11.21 -11.74
CA GLU A 221 21.70 11.11 -12.94
C GLU A 221 21.16 9.96 -13.81
N PRO A 222 20.87 10.20 -15.10
CA PRO A 222 20.22 9.22 -15.94
C PRO A 222 21.11 8.00 -16.20
N LEU A 223 20.49 6.83 -16.20
CA LEU A 223 21.11 5.58 -16.66
C LEU A 223 21.01 5.47 -18.19
N SER A 224 21.84 4.62 -18.79
CA SER A 224 21.80 4.32 -20.22
C SER A 224 21.11 2.95 -20.46
N PRO A 225 19.76 2.92 -20.57
CA PRO A 225 19.06 1.66 -20.70
C PRO A 225 19.34 0.98 -22.04
N PRO A 226 19.43 -0.35 -22.09
CA PRO A 226 19.55 -1.10 -23.35
C PRO A 226 18.29 -0.93 -24.18
N LYS A 227 18.41 -1.08 -25.50
CA LYS A 227 17.25 -1.13 -26.40
C LYS A 227 16.50 -2.44 -26.23
N ARG A 228 15.17 -2.36 -26.11
CA ARG A 228 14.29 -3.51 -26.03
C ARG A 228 13.14 -3.37 -27.02
N GLN A 229 12.80 -4.46 -27.72
CA GLN A 229 11.79 -4.48 -28.79
C GLN A 229 10.54 -5.31 -28.45
N TRP A 230 10.49 -5.91 -27.25
CA TRP A 230 9.37 -6.75 -26.81
C TRP A 230 8.87 -6.35 -25.44
N SER A 231 7.61 -6.67 -25.16
CA SER A 231 7.01 -6.51 -23.85
C SER A 231 7.07 -7.81 -23.06
N LEU A 232 7.21 -7.71 -21.73
CA LEU A 232 7.14 -8.82 -20.78
C LEU A 232 6.05 -8.56 -19.76
N GLY A 233 5.57 -9.64 -19.12
CA GLY A 233 4.77 -9.55 -17.92
C GLY A 233 5.57 -8.85 -16.82
N VAL A 234 4.93 -7.89 -16.15
CA VAL A 234 5.55 -7.14 -15.05
C VAL A 234 4.75 -7.33 -13.76
N VAL A 235 5.40 -7.12 -12.64
CA VAL A 235 4.82 -7.27 -11.30
C VAL A 235 5.13 -6.05 -10.44
N ARG A 236 4.42 -5.90 -9.33
CA ARG A 236 4.73 -4.88 -8.32
C ARG A 236 6.19 -5.01 -7.87
N GLY A 237 6.87 -3.89 -7.79
CA GLY A 237 8.29 -3.81 -7.45
C GLY A 237 9.24 -3.90 -8.65
N THR A 238 8.75 -4.18 -9.87
CA THR A 238 9.59 -4.15 -11.07
C THR A 238 10.23 -2.77 -11.22
N VAL A 239 11.56 -2.73 -11.35
CA VAL A 239 12.37 -1.53 -11.61
C VAL A 239 12.59 -1.43 -13.11
N GLN A 240 11.84 -0.57 -13.77
CA GLN A 240 11.94 -0.30 -15.20
C GLN A 240 12.78 0.95 -15.44
N VAL A 241 13.58 0.95 -16.50
CA VAL A 241 14.38 2.12 -16.91
C VAL A 241 13.95 2.55 -18.32
N PRO A 242 13.09 3.58 -18.42
CA PRO A 242 12.68 4.17 -19.70
C PRO A 242 13.85 4.83 -20.44
N PRO A 243 13.66 5.25 -21.73
CA PRO A 243 14.71 5.85 -22.55
C PRO A 243 15.34 7.13 -21.98
N ASP A 244 14.64 7.84 -21.09
CA ASP A 244 15.17 9.02 -20.39
C ASP A 244 16.13 8.68 -19.24
N GLY A 245 16.36 7.39 -18.99
CA GLY A 245 17.28 6.91 -17.94
C GLY A 245 16.77 7.09 -16.51
N GLN A 246 15.50 7.52 -16.31
CA GLN A 246 14.92 7.75 -14.98
C GLN A 246 14.11 6.52 -14.52
N PRO A 247 14.57 5.78 -13.49
CA PRO A 247 13.88 4.53 -13.10
C PRO A 247 12.46 4.75 -12.61
N ILE A 248 11.59 3.79 -12.91
CA ILE A 248 10.21 3.70 -12.42
C ILE A 248 10.05 2.38 -11.68
N ILE A 249 9.63 2.43 -10.42
CA ILE A 249 9.34 1.23 -9.62
C ILE A 249 7.84 1.01 -9.61
N LEU A 250 7.38 -0.07 -10.22
CA LEU A 250 5.97 -0.38 -10.36
C LEU A 250 5.30 -0.63 -9.01
N GLN A 251 4.12 -0.03 -8.80
CA GLN A 251 3.36 -0.06 -7.55
C GLN A 251 2.09 -0.95 -7.67
N ALA A 252 1.13 -0.81 -6.76
CA ALA A 252 -0.02 -1.70 -6.65
C ALA A 252 -0.91 -1.74 -7.90
N ASP A 253 -1.12 -0.59 -8.56
CA ASP A 253 -1.99 -0.45 -9.73
C ASP A 253 -1.21 -0.51 -11.07
N HIS A 254 -0.04 -1.17 -11.06
CA HIS A 254 0.81 -1.31 -12.25
C HIS A 254 0.08 -2.02 -13.39
N GLN A 255 0.48 -1.73 -14.62
CA GLN A 255 0.05 -2.47 -15.81
C GLN A 255 0.56 -3.92 -15.74
N THR A 256 -0.07 -4.81 -16.50
CA THR A 256 0.31 -6.25 -16.54
C THR A 256 1.47 -6.56 -17.47
N MET A 257 1.70 -5.70 -18.46
CA MET A 257 2.76 -5.83 -19.47
C MET A 257 3.59 -4.54 -19.54
N GLY A 258 4.90 -4.66 -19.78
CA GLY A 258 5.80 -3.51 -19.93
C GLY A 258 6.89 -3.73 -20.96
N GLY A 259 7.22 -2.68 -21.74
CA GLY A 259 8.22 -2.70 -22.79
C GLY A 259 9.56 -2.08 -22.39
N TYR A 260 9.66 -1.40 -21.26
CA TYR A 260 10.92 -0.84 -20.80
C TYR A 260 11.85 -1.91 -20.23
N PRO A 261 13.18 -1.78 -20.39
CA PRO A 261 14.16 -2.67 -19.78
C PRO A 261 13.97 -2.77 -18.26
N ILE A 262 14.11 -3.99 -17.75
CA ILE A 262 13.95 -4.31 -16.33
C ILE A 262 15.33 -4.48 -15.70
N LEU A 263 15.70 -3.60 -14.78
CA LEU A 263 16.94 -3.71 -14.01
C LEU A 263 16.84 -4.79 -12.91
N GLY A 264 15.65 -4.97 -12.35
CA GLY A 264 15.42 -5.92 -11.28
C GLY A 264 14.07 -5.72 -10.58
N TRP A 265 13.99 -6.19 -9.36
CA TRP A 265 12.77 -6.09 -8.55
C TRP A 265 13.07 -5.60 -7.14
N LEU A 266 12.34 -4.58 -6.71
CA LEU A 266 12.36 -4.13 -5.34
C LEU A 266 11.84 -5.24 -4.42
N HIS A 267 12.48 -5.47 -3.28
CA HIS A 267 12.03 -6.43 -2.29
C HIS A 267 10.58 -6.12 -1.86
N PRO A 268 9.67 -7.12 -1.78
CA PRO A 268 8.24 -6.87 -1.51
C PRO A 268 7.97 -6.04 -0.25
N ARG A 269 8.72 -6.23 0.83
CA ARG A 269 8.59 -5.43 2.05
C ARG A 269 9.12 -4.01 1.89
N ASP A 270 10.05 -3.78 0.96
CA ASP A 270 10.55 -2.45 0.66
C ASP A 270 9.61 -1.70 -0.31
N CYS A 271 8.75 -2.43 -1.07
CA CYS A 271 7.59 -1.83 -1.72
C CYS A 271 6.61 -1.20 -0.71
N ASP A 272 6.42 -1.83 0.46
CA ASP A 272 5.59 -1.29 1.54
C ASP A 272 6.20 -0.01 2.12
N ARG A 273 7.53 0.01 2.32
CA ARG A 273 8.27 1.20 2.77
C ARG A 273 8.23 2.33 1.73
N LEU A 274 8.45 2.01 0.45
CA LEU A 274 8.39 2.98 -0.64
C LEU A 274 7.01 3.66 -0.72
N ALA A 275 5.94 2.91 -0.44
CA ALA A 275 4.58 3.44 -0.38
C ALA A 275 4.37 4.52 0.70
N GLN A 276 5.26 4.58 1.69
CA GLN A 276 5.21 5.55 2.79
C GLN A 276 6.15 6.74 2.60
N CYS A 277 6.97 6.72 1.53
CA CYS A 277 7.88 7.82 1.21
C CYS A 277 7.12 9.02 0.64
N SER A 278 7.55 10.23 1.01
CA SER A 278 6.99 11.48 0.51
C SER A 278 7.64 11.91 -0.81
N ALA A 279 6.94 12.73 -1.58
CA ALA A 279 7.54 13.41 -2.73
C ALA A 279 8.80 14.18 -2.29
N HIS A 280 9.79 14.22 -3.17
CA HIS A 280 11.12 14.81 -2.96
C HIS A 280 12.01 14.10 -1.92
N GLN A 281 11.54 13.02 -1.27
CA GLN A 281 12.38 12.23 -0.38
C GLN A 281 13.52 11.59 -1.16
N THR A 282 14.73 11.64 -0.58
CA THR A 282 15.91 10.96 -1.10
C THR A 282 15.85 9.48 -0.77
N LEU A 283 16.04 8.64 -1.77
CA LEU A 283 16.06 7.19 -1.66
C LEU A 283 17.44 6.67 -2.05
N ARG A 284 17.88 5.60 -1.39
CA ARG A 284 19.07 4.82 -1.75
C ARG A 284 18.67 3.37 -1.91
N PHE A 285 19.41 2.67 -2.76
CA PHE A 285 19.17 1.25 -3.02
C PHE A 285 20.40 0.43 -2.67
N GLU A 286 20.15 -0.83 -2.30
CA GLU A 286 21.21 -1.82 -2.08
C GLU A 286 20.83 -3.16 -2.74
N PRO A 287 21.81 -3.93 -3.22
CA PRO A 287 21.53 -5.23 -3.81
C PRO A 287 21.18 -6.24 -2.71
N VAL A 288 20.28 -7.16 -3.04
CA VAL A 288 19.95 -8.34 -2.23
C VAL A 288 19.85 -9.56 -3.12
N ASP A 289 20.33 -10.70 -2.67
CA ASP A 289 20.16 -11.96 -3.38
C ASP A 289 18.75 -12.56 -3.21
N ILE A 290 18.35 -13.40 -4.15
CA ILE A 290 17.02 -14.03 -4.15
C ILE A 290 16.80 -14.93 -2.92
N PRO A 291 17.74 -15.80 -2.49
CA PRO A 291 17.56 -16.62 -1.29
C PRO A 291 17.27 -15.81 -0.03
N THR A 292 18.01 -14.73 0.20
CA THR A 292 17.82 -13.82 1.34
C THR A 292 16.45 -13.14 1.28
N ALA A 293 16.08 -12.60 0.11
CA ALA A 293 14.78 -11.96 -0.10
C ALA A 293 13.61 -12.94 0.12
N GLN A 294 13.74 -14.17 -0.35
CA GLN A 294 12.72 -15.22 -0.15
C GLN A 294 12.63 -15.66 1.33
N ALA A 295 13.74 -15.72 2.05
CA ALA A 295 13.74 -16.10 3.47
C ALA A 295 12.98 -15.05 4.30
N ASP A 296 13.25 -13.75 4.09
CA ASP A 296 12.56 -12.64 4.74
C ASP A 296 11.05 -12.66 4.43
N LEU A 297 10.68 -12.86 3.16
CA LEU A 297 9.28 -12.92 2.75
C LEU A 297 8.53 -14.12 3.33
N ARG A 298 9.18 -15.30 3.41
CA ARG A 298 8.60 -16.48 4.06
C ARG A 298 8.34 -16.25 5.54
N GLN A 299 9.26 -15.60 6.26
CA GLN A 299 9.07 -15.24 7.67
C GLN A 299 7.86 -14.32 7.84
N PHE A 300 7.73 -13.28 7.01
CA PHE A 300 6.59 -12.38 7.01
C PHE A 300 5.27 -13.14 6.77
N ARG A 301 5.21 -13.98 5.73
CA ARG A 301 4.01 -14.74 5.39
C ARG A 301 3.58 -15.69 6.50
N ARG A 302 4.51 -16.43 7.10
CA ARG A 302 4.20 -17.33 8.23
C ARG A 302 3.55 -16.62 9.41
N PHE A 303 3.87 -15.36 9.61
CA PHE A 303 3.29 -14.58 10.71
C PHE A 303 1.86 -14.12 10.41
N PHE A 304 1.58 -13.65 9.20
CA PHE A 304 0.26 -13.13 8.83
C PHE A 304 -0.68 -14.17 8.21
N GLU A 305 -0.13 -15.15 7.53
CA GLU A 305 -0.85 -16.22 6.86
C GLU A 305 -0.47 -17.55 7.52
N PRO A 306 -1.11 -17.93 8.66
CA PRO A 306 -0.82 -19.21 9.29
C PRO A 306 -1.07 -20.35 8.28
N ALA A 307 -0.23 -21.38 8.34
CA ALA A 307 -0.33 -22.54 7.45
C ALA A 307 -1.76 -23.11 7.48
N LYS A 308 -2.29 -23.35 6.29
CA LYS A 308 -3.55 -24.06 6.10
C LYS A 308 -3.48 -25.48 6.60
#